data_b8f76b1ff237ba51baf5e8bac470d91e
#
_entry.id   b8f76b1ff237ba51baf5e8bac470d91e
#
_cell.length_a   1.000
_cell.length_b   1.000
_cell.length_c   1.000
_cell.angle_alpha   90.00
_cell.angle_beta   90.00
_cell.angle_gamma   90.00
#
_symmetry.space_group_name_H-M   'P 1'
#
loop_
_entity.id
_entity.type
_entity.pdbx_description
1 polymer ?
#
loop_
_entity_poly.entity_id
_entity_poly.type
_entity_poly.pdbx_seq_one_letter_code
_entity_poly.pdbx_strand_id
1 'polypeptide(L)'
;MAATLQVSGTVTDSTQLLLSERLSANDLRSAQEPFAYMVATGMLGEDASAALHSGFPVSAQAGFIPHQPAACGSKVNRLIAEMTAPAFANALGDRLGVPQMSNFPVLVTICSRLNKRHGTIHTDSRSKIASALLYLNEDWIPGSAGSLRLLAKGDDIESLLTAEIPPLYGTLVAFKRAENSFHGHLPFEGERRVIQFAWLTDRDAFERKTQRGHMQRLFKRIFGPLDRWLGSRRGVNKAHRD
;
A
#
# COMPACT_ATOMS: atom_id res chain seq x y z
N MET A 1 21.26 51.40 -22.69
CA MET A 1 21.42 49.93 -22.58
C MET A 1 20.90 49.51 -21.22
N ALA A 2 19.70 48.99 -21.20
CA ALA A 2 19.06 48.49 -19.96
C ALA A 2 19.24 46.97 -19.91
N ALA A 3 19.95 46.48 -18.89
CA ALA A 3 20.14 45.07 -18.65
C ALA A 3 18.92 44.53 -17.90
N THR A 4 18.16 43.69 -18.56
CA THR A 4 17.05 42.95 -17.95
C THR A 4 17.62 41.78 -17.17
N LEU A 5 17.55 41.85 -15.84
CA LEU A 5 17.85 40.75 -14.95
C LEU A 5 16.65 39.75 -15.01
N GLN A 6 16.86 38.60 -15.64
CA GLN A 6 15.97 37.47 -15.50
C GLN A 6 16.17 36.84 -14.11
N VAL A 7 15.21 37.04 -13.25
CA VAL A 7 15.11 36.27 -12.00
C VAL A 7 14.56 34.90 -12.35
N SER A 8 15.47 33.90 -12.42
CA SER A 8 15.11 32.48 -12.47
C SER A 8 14.56 32.09 -11.09
N GLY A 9 13.26 32.19 -10.92
CA GLY A 9 12.56 31.68 -9.75
C GLY A 9 12.56 30.15 -9.80
N THR A 10 13.49 29.54 -9.09
CA THR A 10 13.33 28.13 -8.67
C THR A 10 12.11 28.08 -7.76
N VAL A 11 10.99 27.61 -8.27
CA VAL A 11 9.83 27.22 -7.46
C VAL A 11 10.26 26.00 -6.65
N THR A 12 10.76 26.26 -5.44
CA THR A 12 10.88 25.22 -4.42
C THR A 12 9.46 24.85 -3.99
N ASP A 13 8.94 23.78 -4.55
CA ASP A 13 7.68 23.15 -4.13
C ASP A 13 7.89 22.58 -2.73
N SER A 14 7.80 23.44 -1.73
CA SER A 14 8.13 23.14 -0.32
C SER A 14 6.93 22.69 0.51
N THR A 15 5.75 22.54 -0.10
CA THR A 15 4.55 22.12 0.62
C THR A 15 4.61 20.61 0.91
N GLN A 16 4.62 20.27 2.19
CA GLN A 16 4.52 18.89 2.66
C GLN A 16 3.23 18.24 2.10
N LEU A 17 3.34 17.03 1.55
CA LEU A 17 2.21 16.31 0.97
C LEU A 17 1.37 15.63 2.05
N LEU A 18 2.06 15.15 3.09
CA LEU A 18 1.47 14.34 4.17
C LEU A 18 1.04 15.23 5.33
N LEU A 19 -0.24 15.24 5.65
CA LEU A 19 -0.85 15.99 6.75
C LEU A 19 -0.69 15.20 8.06
N SER A 20 0.49 15.29 8.65
CA SER A 20 0.89 14.48 9.83
C SER A 20 0.03 14.73 11.07
N GLU A 21 -0.58 15.92 11.19
CA GLU A 21 -1.53 16.29 12.24
C GLU A 21 -2.78 15.39 12.25
N ARG A 22 -3.12 14.79 11.11
CA ARG A 22 -4.23 13.83 11.01
C ARG A 22 -4.03 12.57 11.86
N LEU A 23 -2.79 12.25 12.24
CA LEU A 23 -2.53 11.16 13.20
C LEU A 23 -3.06 11.46 14.62
N SER A 24 -3.42 12.71 14.91
CA SER A 24 -3.97 13.13 16.19
C SER A 24 -5.40 13.68 16.07
N ALA A 25 -6.04 13.52 14.92
CA ALA A 25 -7.38 14.03 14.68
C ALA A 25 -8.44 13.27 15.51
N ASN A 26 -9.54 13.98 15.88
CA ASN A 26 -10.61 13.41 16.69
C ASN A 26 -11.44 12.33 15.96
N ASP A 27 -11.42 12.32 14.63
CA ASP A 27 -12.09 11.34 13.77
C ASP A 27 -11.24 10.12 13.46
N LEU A 28 -10.03 10.02 14.07
CA LEU A 28 -9.17 8.87 13.96
C LEU A 28 -9.84 7.64 14.58
N ARG A 29 -10.02 6.60 13.80
CA ARG A 29 -10.46 5.30 14.32
C ARG A 29 -9.25 4.48 14.74
N SER A 30 -9.18 4.07 16.00
CA SER A 30 -8.07 3.25 16.49
C SER A 30 -8.50 2.36 17.64
N ALA A 31 -7.80 1.23 17.80
CA ALA A 31 -7.91 0.35 18.96
C ALA A 31 -6.54 -0.28 19.26
N GLN A 32 -6.36 -0.76 20.48
CA GLN A 32 -5.18 -1.51 20.90
C GLN A 32 -5.47 -3.02 20.96
N GLU A 33 -6.73 -3.40 21.14
CA GLU A 33 -7.18 -4.78 21.21
C GLU A 33 -8.16 -5.11 20.06
N PRO A 34 -8.16 -6.33 19.53
CA PRO A 34 -7.29 -7.49 19.83
C PRO A 34 -5.87 -7.35 19.26
N PHE A 35 -5.59 -6.34 18.47
CA PHE A 35 -4.28 -5.88 18.00
C PHE A 35 -4.33 -4.38 17.72
N ALA A 36 -3.20 -3.72 17.86
CA ALA A 36 -3.12 -2.28 17.63
C ALA A 36 -3.36 -1.94 16.14
N TYR A 37 -4.33 -1.06 15.87
CA TYR A 37 -4.57 -0.52 14.53
C TYR A 37 -5.06 0.93 14.58
N MET A 38 -4.93 1.60 13.45
CA MET A 38 -5.54 2.91 13.21
C MET A 38 -5.99 3.09 11.76
N VAL A 39 -7.00 3.94 11.59
CA VAL A 39 -7.50 4.39 10.29
C VAL A 39 -7.67 5.89 10.34
N ALA A 40 -6.91 6.61 9.53
CA ALA A 40 -7.00 8.06 9.35
C ALA A 40 -7.44 8.39 7.93
N THR A 41 -8.32 9.37 7.78
CA THR A 41 -8.72 9.94 6.49
C THR A 41 -8.14 11.34 6.32
N GLY A 42 -8.09 11.85 5.08
CA GLY A 42 -7.58 13.19 4.80
C GLY A 42 -6.09 13.35 5.08
N MET A 43 -5.30 12.28 4.96
CA MET A 43 -3.84 12.32 5.16
C MET A 43 -3.10 13.12 4.08
N LEU A 44 -3.76 13.46 2.99
CA LEU A 44 -3.19 14.17 1.83
C LEU A 44 -4.07 15.36 1.47
N GLY A 45 -3.43 16.48 1.11
CA GLY A 45 -4.14 17.63 0.57
C GLY A 45 -4.73 17.35 -0.81
N GLU A 46 -5.88 17.93 -1.11
CA GLU A 46 -6.58 17.75 -2.39
C GLU A 46 -5.78 18.28 -3.59
N ASP A 47 -4.99 19.32 -3.38
CA ASP A 47 -4.11 19.94 -4.37
C ASP A 47 -3.02 19.01 -4.91
N ALA A 48 -2.69 17.96 -4.15
CA ALA A 48 -1.70 16.97 -4.55
C ALA A 48 -2.29 15.82 -5.39
N SER A 49 -3.62 15.64 -5.41
CA SER A 49 -4.29 14.48 -6.00
C SER A 49 -3.90 14.25 -7.46
N ALA A 50 -4.07 15.24 -8.32
CA ALA A 50 -3.79 15.12 -9.75
C ALA A 50 -2.31 14.75 -10.04
N ALA A 51 -1.37 15.32 -9.28
CA ALA A 51 0.05 15.03 -9.45
C ALA A 51 0.44 13.64 -8.93
N LEU A 52 -0.16 13.19 -7.83
CA LEU A 52 0.03 11.84 -7.30
C LEU A 52 -0.61 10.81 -8.22
N HIS A 53 -1.79 11.10 -8.76
CA HIS A 53 -2.49 10.23 -9.70
C HIS A 53 -1.70 10.05 -11.00
N SER A 54 -1.24 11.14 -11.62
CA SER A 54 -0.46 11.09 -12.87
C SER A 54 0.94 10.47 -12.68
N GLY A 55 1.54 10.66 -11.50
CA GLY A 55 2.84 10.09 -11.15
C GLY A 55 2.78 8.66 -10.62
N PHE A 56 1.59 8.09 -10.39
CA PHE A 56 1.46 6.73 -9.89
C PHE A 56 1.79 5.71 -10.99
N PRO A 57 2.64 4.70 -10.72
CA PRO A 57 3.06 3.76 -11.76
C PRO A 57 1.91 2.88 -12.23
N VAL A 58 1.72 2.80 -13.53
CA VAL A 58 0.76 1.88 -14.15
C VAL A 58 1.45 0.52 -14.39
N SER A 59 0.88 -0.56 -13.89
CA SER A 59 1.38 -1.91 -14.07
C SER A 59 0.33 -2.83 -14.65
N ALA A 60 0.69 -3.59 -15.68
CA ALA A 60 -0.15 -4.69 -16.16
C ALA A 60 -0.20 -5.87 -15.17
N GLN A 61 0.77 -5.96 -14.26
CA GLN A 61 0.83 -7.00 -13.23
C GLN A 61 -0.08 -6.61 -12.07
N ALA A 62 -1.02 -7.50 -11.71
CA ALA A 62 -1.82 -7.37 -10.50
C ALA A 62 -1.02 -7.72 -9.24
N GLY A 63 -1.37 -7.05 -8.13
CA GLY A 63 -0.78 -7.25 -6.81
C GLY A 63 0.32 -6.24 -6.48
N PHE A 64 0.97 -6.48 -5.35
CA PHE A 64 2.01 -5.61 -4.81
C PHE A 64 3.37 -5.90 -5.44
N ILE A 65 4.01 -4.85 -5.96
CA ILE A 65 5.36 -4.90 -6.53
C ILE A 65 6.28 -3.97 -5.71
N PRO A 66 7.55 -4.35 -5.47
CA PRO A 66 8.50 -3.45 -4.80
C PRO A 66 8.60 -2.11 -5.52
N HIS A 67 8.62 -1.03 -4.73
CA HIS A 67 8.79 0.32 -5.22
C HIS A 67 10.07 0.46 -6.05
N GLN A 68 9.94 1.15 -7.17
CA GLN A 68 11.06 1.53 -8.04
C GLN A 68 10.96 3.04 -8.30
N PRO A 69 11.88 3.84 -7.77
CA PRO A 69 11.81 5.30 -7.92
C PRO A 69 11.70 5.77 -9.38
N ALA A 70 12.43 5.11 -10.30
CA ALA A 70 12.41 5.46 -11.72
C ALA A 70 11.07 5.20 -12.42
N ALA A 71 10.20 4.36 -11.84
CA ALA A 71 8.86 4.08 -12.36
C ALA A 71 7.78 5.01 -11.80
N CYS A 72 8.13 5.88 -10.85
CA CYS A 72 7.20 6.77 -10.15
C CYS A 72 7.49 8.23 -10.47
N GLY A 73 6.46 9.06 -10.48
CA GLY A 73 6.63 10.51 -10.52
C GLY A 73 7.27 11.07 -9.24
N SER A 74 7.81 12.27 -9.34
CA SER A 74 8.54 12.93 -8.22
C SER A 74 7.68 13.10 -6.97
N LYS A 75 6.38 13.43 -7.12
CA LYS A 75 5.45 13.58 -5.99
C LYS A 75 5.20 12.25 -5.27
N VAL A 76 5.07 11.14 -6.00
CA VAL A 76 4.93 9.80 -5.39
C VAL A 76 6.19 9.41 -4.62
N ASN A 77 7.38 9.65 -5.19
CA ASN A 77 8.64 9.38 -4.51
C ASN A 77 8.81 10.25 -3.25
N ARG A 78 8.42 11.52 -3.33
CA ARG A 78 8.43 12.43 -2.19
C ARG A 78 7.46 11.97 -1.09
N LEU A 79 6.24 11.59 -1.42
CA LEU A 79 5.27 11.05 -0.47
C LEU A 79 5.82 9.81 0.26
N ILE A 80 6.48 8.91 -0.47
CA ILE A 80 7.14 7.75 0.12
C ILE A 80 8.25 8.19 1.09
N ALA A 81 9.04 9.19 0.73
CA ALA A 81 10.08 9.73 1.61
C ALA A 81 9.49 10.37 2.87
N GLU A 82 8.40 11.13 2.76
CA GLU A 82 7.70 11.72 3.91
C GLU A 82 7.13 10.64 4.85
N MET A 83 6.49 9.59 4.30
CA MET A 83 5.94 8.47 5.07
C MET A 83 7.02 7.66 5.82
N THR A 84 8.23 7.62 5.29
CA THR A 84 9.36 6.88 5.87
C THR A 84 10.30 7.76 6.69
N ALA A 85 10.06 9.08 6.71
CA ALA A 85 10.84 10.01 7.52
C ALA A 85 10.73 9.67 9.02
N PRO A 86 11.82 9.79 9.79
CA PRO A 86 11.82 9.40 11.21
C PRO A 86 10.69 10.02 12.04
N ALA A 87 10.41 11.30 11.81
CA ALA A 87 9.36 12.01 12.54
C ALA A 87 7.97 11.35 12.34
N PHE A 88 7.59 11.10 11.08
CA PHE A 88 6.30 10.47 10.79
C PHE A 88 6.27 8.99 11.19
N ALA A 89 7.32 8.23 10.86
CA ALA A 89 7.40 6.81 11.21
C ALA A 89 7.30 6.58 12.71
N ASN A 90 7.95 7.41 13.54
CA ASN A 90 7.87 7.31 14.99
C ASN A 90 6.49 7.71 15.51
N ALA A 91 5.91 8.82 15.02
CA ALA A 91 4.55 9.22 15.41
C ALA A 91 3.51 8.13 15.08
N LEU A 92 3.64 7.49 13.92
CA LEU A 92 2.81 6.34 13.54
C LEU A 92 3.07 5.13 14.46
N GLY A 93 4.35 4.86 14.75
CA GLY A 93 4.78 3.80 15.65
C GLY A 93 4.22 3.95 17.05
N ASP A 94 4.22 5.16 17.61
CA ASP A 94 3.65 5.46 18.93
C ASP A 94 2.16 5.10 19.01
N ARG A 95 1.40 5.37 17.92
CA ARG A 95 -0.03 4.97 17.81
C ARG A 95 -0.24 3.46 17.81
N LEU A 96 0.74 2.70 17.32
CA LEU A 96 0.70 1.24 17.22
C LEU A 96 1.39 0.53 18.40
N GLY A 97 1.93 1.27 19.36
CA GLY A 97 2.75 0.69 20.44
C GLY A 97 4.06 0.08 19.92
N VAL A 98 4.68 0.72 18.92
CA VAL A 98 5.98 0.37 18.32
C VAL A 98 6.90 1.60 18.42
N PRO A 99 7.49 1.88 19.59
CA PRO A 99 8.31 3.06 19.76
C PRO A 99 9.53 3.03 18.84
N GLN A 100 9.98 4.22 18.40
CA GLN A 100 11.14 4.36 17.52
C GLN A 100 11.06 3.51 16.24
N MET A 101 9.87 3.45 15.62
CA MET A 101 9.62 2.62 14.45
C MET A 101 10.55 2.95 13.28
N SER A 102 11.10 4.17 13.21
CA SER A 102 12.09 4.57 12.20
C SER A 102 13.41 3.79 12.25
N ASN A 103 13.71 3.11 13.35
CA ASN A 103 14.93 2.29 13.49
C ASN A 103 14.83 0.97 12.72
N PHE A 104 13.63 0.57 12.30
CA PHE A 104 13.41 -0.67 11.58
C PHE A 104 13.44 -0.47 10.07
N PRO A 105 14.01 -1.41 9.30
CA PRO A 105 14.01 -1.33 7.86
C PRO A 105 12.59 -1.36 7.31
N VAL A 106 12.31 -0.50 6.33
CA VAL A 106 10.99 -0.43 5.69
C VAL A 106 11.03 -0.94 4.25
N LEU A 107 10.18 -1.90 3.94
CA LEU A 107 9.93 -2.35 2.58
C LEU A 107 8.70 -1.62 2.03
N VAL A 108 8.88 -0.88 0.93
CA VAL A 108 7.80 -0.21 0.23
C VAL A 108 7.39 -1.01 -0.98
N THR A 109 6.09 -1.25 -1.11
CA THR A 109 5.49 -1.90 -2.28
C THR A 109 4.33 -1.07 -2.81
N ILE A 110 4.10 -1.14 -4.11
CA ILE A 110 3.04 -0.40 -4.80
C ILE A 110 2.10 -1.40 -5.48
N CYS A 111 0.80 -1.15 -5.38
CA CYS A 111 -0.22 -1.87 -6.11
C CYS A 111 -1.03 -0.87 -6.93
N SER A 112 -1.13 -1.06 -8.25
CA SER A 112 -1.98 -0.27 -9.13
C SER A 112 -3.27 -1.01 -9.50
N ARG A 113 -3.28 -2.33 -9.41
CA ARG A 113 -4.46 -3.16 -9.68
C ARG A 113 -4.40 -4.49 -8.94
N LEU A 114 -5.56 -5.05 -8.69
CA LEU A 114 -5.74 -6.40 -8.14
C LEU A 114 -6.45 -7.33 -9.13
N ASN A 115 -6.41 -8.62 -8.85
CA ASN A 115 -7.29 -9.63 -9.40
C ASN A 115 -7.95 -10.43 -8.27
N LYS A 116 -8.96 -11.23 -8.56
CA LYS A 116 -9.78 -11.99 -7.60
C LYS A 116 -9.01 -12.95 -6.68
N ARG A 117 -7.72 -13.20 -6.96
CA ARG A 117 -6.86 -14.08 -6.12
C ARG A 117 -6.23 -13.35 -4.93
N HIS A 118 -6.34 -12.00 -4.91
CA HIS A 118 -5.82 -11.19 -3.81
C HIS A 118 -6.91 -10.97 -2.76
N GLY A 119 -6.48 -10.69 -1.53
CA GLY A 119 -7.37 -10.24 -0.46
C GLY A 119 -7.97 -11.35 0.40
N THR A 120 -7.52 -12.60 0.27
CA THR A 120 -7.88 -13.65 1.22
C THR A 120 -7.51 -13.27 2.65
N ILE A 121 -8.28 -13.75 3.63
CA ILE A 121 -7.99 -13.50 5.06
C ILE A 121 -6.59 -14.06 5.39
N HIS A 122 -5.78 -13.23 6.01
CA HIS A 122 -4.46 -13.63 6.48
C HIS A 122 -3.97 -12.71 7.60
N THR A 123 -2.89 -13.09 8.26
CA THR A 123 -2.04 -12.23 9.06
C THR A 123 -0.75 -11.96 8.28
N ASP A 124 -0.11 -10.85 8.57
CA ASP A 124 1.18 -10.55 8.00
C ASP A 124 2.28 -11.52 8.48
N SER A 125 3.32 -11.69 7.66
CA SER A 125 4.44 -12.57 8.01
C SER A 125 5.15 -12.13 9.29
N ARG A 126 5.73 -13.07 10.03
CA ARG A 126 6.45 -12.83 11.29
C ARG A 126 7.65 -11.88 11.16
N SER A 127 8.16 -11.70 9.97
CA SER A 127 9.23 -10.74 9.68
C SER A 127 8.76 -9.28 9.57
N LYS A 128 7.45 -9.01 9.72
CA LYS A 128 6.91 -7.66 9.83
C LYS A 128 6.63 -7.30 11.28
N ILE A 129 6.86 -6.05 11.63
CA ILE A 129 6.50 -5.46 12.91
C ILE A 129 5.17 -4.72 12.77
N ALA A 130 5.04 -3.93 11.72
CA ALA A 130 3.85 -3.17 11.39
C ALA A 130 3.70 -3.03 9.88
N SER A 131 2.47 -2.82 9.45
CA SER A 131 2.12 -2.48 8.08
C SER A 131 1.29 -1.21 8.03
N ALA A 132 1.51 -0.39 7.00
CA ALA A 132 0.66 0.74 6.68
C ALA A 132 0.30 0.71 5.19
N LEU A 133 -0.95 1.08 4.88
CA LEU A 133 -1.48 1.20 3.52
C LEU A 133 -2.02 2.61 3.33
N LEU A 134 -1.45 3.34 2.40
CA LEU A 134 -1.92 4.67 2.00
C LEU A 134 -2.61 4.55 0.64
N TYR A 135 -3.90 4.88 0.59
CA TYR A 135 -4.74 4.74 -0.59
C TYR A 135 -4.79 6.02 -1.42
N LEU A 136 -4.89 5.83 -2.74
CA LEU A 136 -4.80 6.92 -3.73
C LEU A 136 -5.88 6.83 -4.82
N ASN A 137 -6.99 6.12 -4.59
CA ASN A 137 -8.10 6.11 -5.56
C ASN A 137 -9.02 7.30 -5.29
N GLU A 138 -9.34 8.04 -6.34
CA GLU A 138 -10.23 9.21 -6.26
C GLU A 138 -11.66 8.80 -5.95
N ASP A 139 -12.10 7.70 -6.55
CA ASP A 139 -13.45 7.16 -6.40
C ASP A 139 -13.44 5.72 -5.88
N TRP A 140 -14.43 5.39 -5.06
CA TRP A 140 -14.71 4.02 -4.64
C TRP A 140 -16.19 3.87 -4.28
N ILE A 141 -16.83 2.85 -4.85
CA ILE A 141 -18.25 2.61 -4.58
C ILE A 141 -18.38 2.00 -3.17
N PRO A 142 -19.09 2.66 -2.24
CA PRO A 142 -19.31 2.12 -0.90
C PRO A 142 -19.94 0.72 -0.93
N GLY A 143 -19.46 -0.18 -0.08
CA GLY A 143 -19.91 -1.58 -0.02
C GLY A 143 -19.45 -2.46 -1.19
N SER A 144 -18.64 -1.93 -2.12
CA SER A 144 -18.03 -2.75 -3.17
C SER A 144 -16.90 -3.63 -2.64
N ALA A 145 -16.64 -4.73 -3.36
CA ALA A 145 -15.49 -5.58 -3.08
C ALA A 145 -14.17 -4.80 -3.14
N GLY A 146 -13.14 -5.26 -2.42
CA GLY A 146 -11.82 -4.63 -2.41
C GLY A 146 -11.59 -3.60 -1.29
N SER A 147 -12.63 -3.21 -0.52
CA SER A 147 -12.47 -2.46 0.73
C SER A 147 -11.75 -3.31 1.76
N LEU A 148 -10.78 -2.72 2.48
CA LEU A 148 -10.04 -3.46 3.50
C LEU A 148 -10.92 -3.73 4.72
N ARG A 149 -10.83 -4.94 5.25
CA ARG A 149 -11.49 -5.40 6.47
C ARG A 149 -10.44 -5.81 7.49
N LEU A 150 -10.49 -5.23 8.69
CA LEU A 150 -9.76 -5.69 9.86
C LEU A 150 -10.68 -6.61 10.64
N LEU A 151 -10.24 -7.83 10.99
CA LEU A 151 -11.11 -8.92 11.37
C LEU A 151 -10.78 -9.44 12.77
N ALA A 152 -11.82 -9.81 13.51
CA ALA A 152 -11.69 -10.46 14.80
C ALA A 152 -11.34 -11.97 14.68
N LYS A 153 -11.70 -12.59 13.53
CA LYS A 153 -11.50 -14.03 13.28
C LYS A 153 -10.78 -14.27 11.96
N GLY A 154 -9.97 -15.32 11.91
CA GLY A 154 -9.18 -15.67 10.72
C GLY A 154 -9.93 -16.47 9.65
N ASP A 155 -11.15 -16.89 9.92
CA ASP A 155 -12.01 -17.71 9.06
C ASP A 155 -13.35 -17.04 8.70
N ASP A 156 -13.58 -15.82 9.17
CA ASP A 156 -14.82 -15.10 8.98
C ASP A 156 -14.58 -13.67 8.47
N ILE A 157 -14.83 -13.46 7.19
CA ILE A 157 -14.64 -12.17 6.51
C ILE A 157 -15.62 -11.08 7.01
N GLU A 158 -16.72 -11.48 7.65
CA GLU A 158 -17.72 -10.56 8.20
C GLU A 158 -17.47 -10.22 9.68
N SER A 159 -16.46 -10.80 10.32
CA SER A 159 -16.09 -10.52 11.72
C SER A 159 -15.33 -9.19 11.89
N LEU A 160 -15.94 -8.09 11.48
CA LEU A 160 -15.33 -6.77 11.41
C LEU A 160 -14.98 -6.21 12.79
N LEU A 161 -13.77 -5.72 12.98
CA LEU A 161 -13.35 -4.93 14.15
C LEU A 161 -13.71 -3.44 14.03
N THR A 162 -13.84 -2.95 12.81
CA THR A 162 -14.26 -1.59 12.47
C THR A 162 -15.02 -1.61 11.15
N ALA A 163 -15.72 -0.55 10.81
CA ALA A 163 -16.36 -0.42 9.50
C ALA A 163 -15.34 -0.66 8.38
N GLU A 164 -15.79 -1.27 7.28
CA GLU A 164 -14.97 -1.44 6.07
C GLU A 164 -14.23 -0.16 5.69
N ILE A 165 -13.04 -0.31 5.18
CA ILE A 165 -12.15 0.77 4.84
C ILE A 165 -12.03 0.86 3.33
N PRO A 166 -12.81 1.74 2.68
CA PRO A 166 -12.69 1.95 1.25
C PRO A 166 -11.30 2.52 0.93
N PRO A 167 -10.67 2.09 -0.18
CA PRO A 167 -9.33 2.53 -0.54
C PRO A 167 -9.30 3.93 -1.17
N LEU A 168 -9.99 4.90 -0.55
CA LEU A 168 -10.11 6.27 -1.02
C LEU A 168 -8.84 7.08 -0.79
N TYR A 169 -8.64 8.09 -1.65
CA TYR A 169 -7.54 9.04 -1.60
C TYR A 169 -7.31 9.62 -0.19
N GLY A 170 -6.07 9.64 0.26
CA GLY A 170 -5.69 10.15 1.57
C GLY A 170 -6.14 9.28 2.76
N THR A 171 -6.65 8.07 2.54
CA THR A 171 -6.94 7.12 3.63
C THR A 171 -5.69 6.32 3.97
N LEU A 172 -5.25 6.41 5.23
CA LEU A 172 -4.16 5.63 5.80
C LEU A 172 -4.73 4.59 6.76
N VAL A 173 -4.37 3.34 6.54
CA VAL A 173 -4.60 2.26 7.50
C VAL A 173 -3.26 1.76 7.98
N ALA A 174 -3.07 1.65 9.29
CA ALA A 174 -1.88 1.04 9.85
C ALA A 174 -2.23 0.07 10.97
N PHE A 175 -1.47 -0.99 11.11
CA PHE A 175 -1.65 -1.98 12.17
C PHE A 175 -0.34 -2.66 12.55
N LYS A 176 -0.24 -2.99 13.83
CA LYS A 176 0.83 -3.81 14.38
C LYS A 176 0.61 -5.26 13.99
N ARG A 177 1.66 -5.93 13.57
CA ARG A 177 1.61 -7.37 13.32
C ARG A 177 1.43 -8.13 14.63
N ALA A 178 0.43 -9.01 14.67
CA ALA A 178 0.15 -9.96 15.74
C ALA A 178 -0.30 -11.30 15.14
N GLU A 179 -0.33 -12.37 15.93
CA GLU A 179 -0.81 -13.67 15.45
C GLU A 179 -2.30 -13.64 15.11
N ASN A 180 -3.04 -12.69 15.65
CA ASN A 180 -4.47 -12.47 15.44
C ASN A 180 -4.77 -11.20 14.64
N SER A 181 -3.79 -10.55 14.02
CA SER A 181 -4.02 -9.35 13.19
C SER A 181 -4.58 -9.71 11.82
N PHE A 182 -5.74 -10.40 11.84
CA PHE A 182 -6.42 -10.86 10.63
C PHE A 182 -6.96 -9.68 9.82
N HIS A 183 -6.73 -9.73 8.53
CA HIS A 183 -7.26 -8.75 7.60
C HIS A 183 -7.40 -9.35 6.20
N GLY A 184 -8.23 -8.71 5.39
CA GLY A 184 -8.50 -9.14 4.02
C GLY A 184 -9.48 -8.21 3.33
N HIS A 185 -10.00 -8.64 2.20
CA HIS A 185 -11.08 -7.97 1.49
C HIS A 185 -11.84 -8.99 0.62
N LEU A 186 -13.07 -8.67 0.27
CA LEU A 186 -13.82 -9.47 -0.69
C LEU A 186 -13.09 -9.51 -2.04
N PRO A 187 -13.20 -10.61 -2.82
CA PRO A 187 -12.52 -10.74 -4.11
C PRO A 187 -12.83 -9.57 -5.02
N PHE A 188 -11.79 -8.89 -5.49
CA PHE A 188 -11.87 -7.71 -6.33
C PHE A 188 -10.95 -7.84 -7.53
N GLU A 189 -11.41 -7.35 -8.68
CA GLU A 189 -10.59 -7.23 -9.89
C GLU A 189 -10.76 -5.83 -10.48
N GLY A 190 -9.65 -5.14 -10.65
CA GLY A 190 -9.66 -3.78 -11.17
C GLY A 190 -8.52 -2.93 -10.65
N GLU A 191 -8.61 -1.64 -10.91
CA GLU A 191 -7.69 -0.64 -10.41
C GLU A 191 -7.87 -0.48 -8.89
N ARG A 192 -6.77 -0.48 -8.17
CA ARG A 192 -6.73 -0.23 -6.73
C ARG A 192 -5.34 0.29 -6.37
N ARG A 193 -5.23 1.60 -6.31
CA ARG A 193 -3.97 2.30 -6.06
C ARG A 193 -3.68 2.37 -4.57
N VAL A 194 -2.59 1.75 -4.17
CA VAL A 194 -2.13 1.76 -2.78
C VAL A 194 -0.62 1.68 -2.70
N ILE A 195 -0.04 2.44 -1.78
CA ILE A 195 1.35 2.31 -1.36
C ILE A 195 1.34 1.60 -0.01
N GLN A 196 2.00 0.46 0.06
CA GLN A 196 2.16 -0.30 1.29
C GLN A 196 3.56 -0.13 1.85
N PHE A 197 3.63 0.16 3.14
CA PHE A 197 4.84 0.23 3.94
C PHE A 197 4.85 -0.93 4.92
N ALA A 198 5.93 -1.69 4.96
CA ALA A 198 6.09 -2.78 5.90
C ALA A 198 7.40 -2.58 6.67
N TRP A 199 7.30 -2.26 7.95
CA TRP A 199 8.47 -2.23 8.84
C TRP A 199 8.82 -3.65 9.23
N LEU A 200 10.10 -4.00 9.06
CA LEU A 200 10.58 -5.38 9.19
C LEU A 200 11.45 -5.51 10.44
N THR A 201 11.50 -6.73 10.98
CA THR A 201 12.24 -7.03 12.21
C THR A 201 13.74 -6.70 12.13
N ASP A 202 14.34 -6.93 10.95
CA ASP A 202 15.77 -6.81 10.74
C ASP A 202 16.14 -6.66 9.26
N ARG A 203 17.42 -6.37 8.97
CA ARG A 203 17.94 -6.23 7.60
C ARG A 203 17.89 -7.54 6.81
N ASP A 204 18.11 -8.66 7.45
CA ASP A 204 18.07 -9.96 6.76
C ASP A 204 16.65 -10.26 6.25
N ALA A 205 15.63 -9.88 7.03
CA ALA A 205 14.24 -9.96 6.58
C ALA A 205 13.99 -9.05 5.36
N PHE A 206 14.56 -7.86 5.35
CA PHE A 206 14.47 -6.93 4.23
C PHE A 206 15.15 -7.50 2.97
N GLU A 207 16.37 -8.00 3.09
CA GLU A 207 17.12 -8.59 1.98
C GLU A 207 16.42 -9.82 1.40
N ARG A 208 15.97 -10.75 2.25
CA ARG A 208 15.20 -11.93 1.80
C ARG A 208 13.94 -11.55 1.03
N LYS A 209 13.20 -10.53 1.49
CA LYS A 209 11.98 -10.09 0.80
C LYS A 209 12.28 -9.38 -0.51
N THR A 210 13.33 -8.57 -0.57
CA THR A 210 13.76 -7.87 -1.78
C THR A 210 14.24 -8.87 -2.83
N GLN A 211 15.07 -9.83 -2.44
CA GLN A 211 15.56 -10.89 -3.35
C GLN A 211 14.41 -11.76 -3.91
N ARG A 212 13.47 -12.18 -3.07
CA ARG A 212 12.27 -12.91 -3.54
C ARG A 212 11.46 -12.10 -4.55
N GLY A 213 11.30 -10.81 -4.33
CA GLY A 213 10.63 -9.91 -5.27
C GLY A 213 11.36 -9.82 -6.62
N HIS A 214 12.68 -9.77 -6.62
CA HIS A 214 13.49 -9.78 -7.83
C HIS A 214 13.42 -11.13 -8.56
N MET A 215 13.55 -12.24 -7.86
CA MET A 215 13.47 -13.58 -8.45
C MET A 215 12.09 -13.87 -9.04
N GLN A 216 11.01 -13.50 -8.37
CA GLN A 216 9.65 -13.66 -8.93
C GLN A 216 9.43 -12.85 -10.20
N ARG A 217 10.03 -11.67 -10.33
CA ARG A 217 9.98 -10.87 -11.57
C ARG A 217 10.79 -11.52 -12.68
N LEU A 218 12.00 -12.01 -12.37
CA LEU A 218 12.86 -12.67 -13.34
C LEU A 218 12.19 -13.94 -13.87
N PHE A 219 11.63 -14.76 -12.98
CA PHE A 219 10.88 -15.97 -13.35
C PHE A 219 9.65 -15.65 -14.22
N LYS A 220 8.84 -14.65 -13.85
CA LYS A 220 7.69 -14.22 -14.65
C LYS A 220 8.09 -13.60 -15.99
N ARG A 221 9.24 -12.94 -16.07
CA ARG A 221 9.75 -12.38 -17.33
C ARG A 221 10.26 -13.48 -18.28
N ILE A 222 10.85 -14.55 -17.74
CA ILE A 222 11.41 -15.65 -18.52
C ILE A 222 10.32 -16.68 -18.88
N PHE A 223 9.46 -17.05 -17.95
CA PHE A 223 8.48 -18.13 -18.09
C PHE A 223 7.03 -17.66 -18.30
N GLY A 224 6.72 -16.38 -18.09
CA GLY A 224 5.39 -15.83 -18.31
C GLY A 224 4.83 -15.96 -19.73
N PRO A 225 5.65 -15.91 -20.79
CA PRO A 225 5.20 -16.22 -22.15
C PRO A 225 4.84 -17.70 -22.35
N LEU A 226 5.53 -18.62 -21.66
CA LEU A 226 5.31 -20.08 -21.77
C LEU A 226 4.00 -20.50 -21.10
N ASP A 227 3.68 -19.93 -19.94
CA ASP A 227 2.43 -20.20 -19.22
C ASP A 227 1.18 -19.73 -19.99
N ARG A 228 1.30 -18.62 -20.72
CA ARG A 228 0.25 -18.15 -21.65
C ARG A 228 0.04 -19.08 -22.82
N TRP A 229 1.12 -19.65 -23.33
CA TRP A 229 1.06 -20.59 -24.47
C TRP A 229 0.54 -21.99 -24.05
N LEU A 230 0.90 -22.47 -22.86
CA LEU A 230 0.39 -23.73 -22.28
C LEU A 230 -1.04 -23.61 -21.73
N GLY A 231 -1.42 -22.45 -21.20
CA GLY A 231 -2.77 -22.18 -20.72
C GLY A 231 -3.81 -22.13 -21.83
N SER A 232 -3.43 -21.63 -23.03
CA SER A 232 -4.32 -21.62 -24.21
C SER A 232 -4.61 -22.99 -24.78
N ARG A 233 -3.72 -23.99 -24.55
CA ARG A 233 -3.92 -25.39 -25.00
C ARG A 233 -4.77 -26.22 -24.04
N ARG A 234 -4.89 -25.85 -22.75
CA ARG A 234 -5.73 -26.56 -21.77
C ARG A 234 -7.20 -26.15 -21.80
N GLY A 235 -7.54 -25.06 -22.50
CA GLY A 235 -8.91 -24.57 -22.64
C GLY A 235 -9.73 -25.27 -23.75
N VAL A 236 -9.12 -26.07 -24.61
CA VAL A 236 -9.79 -26.66 -25.78
C VAL A 236 -10.31 -28.11 -25.54
N ASN A 237 -9.94 -28.75 -24.44
CA ASN A 237 -10.30 -30.18 -24.21
C ASN A 237 -11.33 -30.43 -23.10
N LYS A 238 -12.23 -29.47 -22.80
CA LYS A 238 -13.35 -29.70 -21.86
C LYS A 238 -14.75 -29.44 -22.43
N ALA A 239 -14.87 -29.39 -23.75
CA ALA A 239 -16.16 -29.32 -24.42
C ALA A 239 -16.37 -30.57 -25.29
N HIS A 240 -16.47 -31.75 -24.67
CA HIS A 240 -17.13 -32.96 -25.19
C HIS A 240 -16.95 -34.10 -24.19
N ARG A 241 -17.89 -34.20 -23.29
CA ARG A 241 -18.43 -35.48 -22.75
C ARG A 241 -19.63 -35.19 -21.86
N ASP A 242 -20.78 -35.51 -22.43
CA ASP A 242 -22.07 -35.85 -21.86
C ASP A 242 -22.72 -34.91 -20.85
#